data_31731655651d739bf2cea89bcf0bd3f5
#
_entry.id   31731655651d739bf2cea89bcf0bd3f5
#
_cell.length_a   1.000
_cell.length_b   1.000
_cell.length_c   1.000
_cell.angle_alpha   90.00
_cell.angle_beta   90.00
_cell.angle_gamma   90.00
#
_symmetry.space_group_name_H-M   'P 1'
#
loop_
_entity.id
_entity.type
_entity.pdbx_description
1 polymer ?
#
loop_
_entity_poly.entity_id
_entity_poly.type
_entity_poly.pdbx_seq_one_letter_code
_entity_poly.pdbx_strand_id
1 'polypeptide(L)'
;MNTKDKIKLKCNELEELLIDKNNKYGDSALDPLHIFSSCDASTSIKVRLDDKLKRIANAGVVEDTEDTLIDIAGYIILLMIAKDEESNNISRHKAHQGATSHTSGNRAVAYTTRAEQETDT
;
A
#
# COMPACT_ATOMS: atom_id res chain seq x y z
N MET A 1 25.65 -12.17 -7.82
CA MET A 1 24.42 -11.40 -7.98
C MET A 1 24.62 -10.01 -7.42
N ASN A 2 24.44 -8.97 -8.22
CA ASN A 2 24.61 -7.60 -7.76
C ASN A 2 23.36 -7.10 -7.04
N THR A 3 23.43 -5.89 -6.47
CA THR A 3 22.31 -5.34 -5.71
C THR A 3 21.05 -5.17 -6.55
N LYS A 4 21.22 -4.75 -7.80
CA LYS A 4 20.10 -4.58 -8.72
C LYS A 4 19.32 -5.88 -8.90
N ASP A 5 20.02 -6.98 -9.08
CA ASP A 5 19.40 -8.30 -9.24
C ASP A 5 18.72 -8.75 -7.94
N LYS A 6 19.33 -8.45 -6.80
CA LYS A 6 18.73 -8.77 -5.50
C LYS A 6 17.44 -8.00 -5.26
N ILE A 7 17.40 -6.73 -5.67
CA ILE A 7 16.19 -5.90 -5.59
C ILE A 7 15.09 -6.53 -6.43
N LYS A 8 15.39 -6.89 -7.67
CA LYS A 8 14.41 -7.53 -8.57
C LYS A 8 13.87 -8.82 -7.96
N LEU A 9 14.75 -9.62 -7.39
CA LEU A 9 14.35 -10.88 -6.77
C LEU A 9 13.37 -10.66 -5.61
N LYS A 10 13.68 -9.71 -4.72
CA LYS A 10 12.83 -9.40 -3.58
C LYS A 10 11.49 -8.81 -3.99
N CYS A 11 11.48 -7.93 -4.98
CA CYS A 11 10.23 -7.39 -5.51
C CYS A 11 9.36 -8.49 -6.12
N ASN A 12 9.98 -9.43 -6.82
CA ASN A 12 9.25 -10.55 -7.41
C ASN A 12 8.65 -11.48 -6.35
N GLU A 13 9.41 -11.76 -5.29
CA GLU A 13 8.90 -12.55 -4.17
C GLU A 13 7.69 -11.87 -3.52
N LEU A 14 7.75 -10.57 -3.34
CA LEU A 14 6.64 -9.80 -2.77
C LEU A 14 5.42 -9.83 -3.68
N GLU A 15 5.61 -9.64 -4.96
CA GLU A 15 4.53 -9.71 -5.94
C GLU A 15 3.82 -11.05 -5.90
N GLU A 16 4.58 -12.14 -5.94
CA GLU A 16 4.01 -13.49 -5.90
C GLU A 16 3.24 -13.74 -4.61
N LEU A 17 3.77 -13.30 -3.49
CA LEU A 17 3.12 -13.45 -2.20
C LEU A 17 1.80 -12.70 -2.15
N LEU A 18 1.78 -11.45 -2.59
CA LEU A 18 0.58 -10.63 -2.56
C LEU A 18 -0.50 -11.18 -3.49
N ILE A 19 -0.12 -11.60 -4.68
CA ILE A 19 -1.06 -12.19 -5.64
C ILE A 19 -1.63 -13.49 -5.10
N ASP A 20 -0.79 -14.34 -4.51
CA ASP A 20 -1.24 -15.59 -3.91
C ASP A 20 -2.24 -15.35 -2.78
N LYS A 21 -1.95 -14.40 -1.90
CA LYS A 21 -2.86 -14.03 -0.81
C LYS A 21 -4.17 -13.45 -1.33
N ASN A 22 -4.11 -12.62 -2.36
CA ASN A 22 -5.31 -12.07 -2.97
C ASN A 22 -6.19 -13.18 -3.57
N ASN A 23 -5.57 -14.16 -4.21
CA ASN A 23 -6.30 -15.29 -4.75
C ASN A 23 -6.97 -16.14 -3.67
N LYS A 24 -6.30 -16.31 -2.52
CA LYS A 24 -6.83 -17.12 -1.42
C LYS A 24 -7.92 -16.41 -0.62
N TYR A 25 -7.73 -15.14 -0.35
CA TYR A 25 -8.58 -14.38 0.56
C TYR A 25 -9.46 -13.35 -0.14
N GLY A 26 -9.39 -13.28 -1.47
CA GLY A 26 -10.07 -12.26 -2.24
C GLY A 26 -9.52 -10.88 -1.90
N ASP A 27 -10.33 -9.86 -2.04
CA ASP A 27 -9.93 -8.48 -1.77
C ASP A 27 -10.14 -8.05 -0.32
N SER A 28 -10.06 -8.97 0.63
CA SER A 28 -10.42 -8.68 2.03
C SER A 28 -9.65 -7.51 2.64
N ALA A 29 -8.42 -7.25 2.20
CA ALA A 29 -7.66 -6.10 2.70
C ALA A 29 -8.21 -4.77 2.18
N LEU A 30 -8.66 -4.73 0.93
CA LEU A 30 -9.20 -3.52 0.29
C LEU A 30 -10.72 -3.43 0.40
N ASP A 31 -11.38 -4.55 0.65
CA ASP A 31 -12.83 -4.65 0.77
C ASP A 31 -13.18 -5.52 1.99
N PRO A 32 -12.98 -5.02 3.20
CA PRO A 32 -13.24 -5.80 4.42
C PRO A 32 -14.72 -6.00 4.68
N LEU A 33 -15.03 -7.08 5.39
CA LEU A 33 -16.42 -7.46 5.67
C LEU A 33 -17.18 -6.50 6.59
N HIS A 34 -16.47 -5.80 7.46
CA HIS A 34 -17.08 -4.85 8.41
C HIS A 34 -18.11 -5.46 9.38
N ILE A 35 -17.87 -6.70 9.80
CA ILE A 35 -18.77 -7.37 10.75
C ILE A 35 -18.65 -6.76 12.15
N PHE A 36 -17.43 -6.58 12.63
CA PHE A 36 -17.16 -6.04 13.97
C PHE A 36 -16.54 -4.65 13.94
N SER A 37 -16.17 -4.15 12.79
CA SER A 37 -15.45 -2.90 12.64
C SER A 37 -16.02 -2.15 11.46
N SER A 38 -16.11 -0.84 11.59
CA SER A 38 -16.59 0.03 10.53
C SER A 38 -15.49 0.87 9.89
N CYS A 39 -14.22 0.59 10.20
CA CYS A 39 -13.13 1.35 9.64
C CYS A 39 -12.92 1.01 8.17
N ASP A 40 -12.43 1.99 7.41
CA ASP A 40 -12.13 1.79 6.00
C ASP A 40 -10.88 0.93 5.78
N ALA A 41 -10.59 0.59 4.53
CA ALA A 41 -9.46 -0.25 4.18
C ALA A 41 -8.13 0.37 4.61
N SER A 42 -7.93 1.66 4.37
CA SER A 42 -6.70 2.36 4.77
C SER A 42 -6.45 2.26 6.26
N THR A 43 -7.47 2.52 7.06
CA THR A 43 -7.36 2.47 8.52
C THR A 43 -7.05 1.05 8.99
N SER A 44 -7.73 0.06 8.43
CA SER A 44 -7.51 -1.33 8.77
C SER A 44 -6.09 -1.78 8.47
N ILE A 45 -5.56 -1.39 7.31
CA ILE A 45 -4.18 -1.71 6.92
C ILE A 45 -3.18 -1.03 7.85
N LYS A 46 -3.42 0.23 8.21
CA LYS A 46 -2.55 0.96 9.15
C LYS A 46 -2.49 0.29 10.51
N VAL A 47 -3.61 -0.22 11.01
CA VAL A 47 -3.64 -0.96 12.28
C VAL A 47 -2.75 -2.19 12.20
N ARG A 48 -2.83 -2.94 11.11
CA ARG A 48 -2.00 -4.12 10.90
C ARG A 48 -0.52 -3.76 10.79
N LEU A 49 -0.20 -2.64 10.16
CA LEU A 49 1.17 -2.13 10.10
C LEU A 49 1.69 -1.80 11.49
N ASP A 50 0.89 -1.12 12.30
CA ASP A 50 1.25 -0.81 13.69
C ASP A 50 1.58 -2.07 14.47
N ASP A 51 0.80 -3.12 14.33
CA ASP A 51 1.03 -4.40 15.00
C ASP A 51 2.38 -5.01 14.59
N LYS A 52 2.70 -4.97 13.29
CA LYS A 52 3.98 -5.50 12.79
C LYS A 52 5.16 -4.67 13.27
N LEU A 53 5.02 -3.34 13.28
CA LEU A 53 6.06 -2.45 13.77
C LEU A 53 6.28 -2.64 15.27
N LYS A 54 5.22 -2.87 16.03
CA LYS A 54 5.34 -3.15 17.45
C LYS A 54 6.10 -4.44 17.70
N ARG A 55 5.87 -5.46 16.88
CA ARG A 55 6.62 -6.70 16.96
C ARG A 55 8.11 -6.47 16.77
N ILE A 56 8.49 -5.66 15.79
CA ILE A 56 9.90 -5.30 15.55
C ILE A 56 10.45 -4.52 16.74
N ALA A 57 9.70 -3.57 17.27
CA ALA A 57 10.13 -2.77 18.41
C ALA A 57 10.40 -3.64 19.65
N ASN A 58 9.62 -4.69 19.84
CA ASN A 58 9.78 -5.58 20.99
C ASN A 58 10.90 -6.60 20.80
N ALA A 59 11.00 -7.20 19.62
CA ALA A 59 11.92 -8.30 19.34
C ALA A 59 13.20 -7.90 18.59
N GLY A 60 13.19 -6.73 17.95
CA GLY A 60 14.29 -6.29 17.09
C GLY A 60 14.20 -6.88 15.69
N VAL A 61 14.76 -6.16 14.72
CA VAL A 61 14.72 -6.57 13.32
C VAL A 61 15.53 -7.84 13.09
N VAL A 62 16.66 -7.97 13.77
CA VAL A 62 17.59 -9.10 13.59
C VAL A 62 17.00 -10.41 14.08
N GLU A 63 16.22 -10.37 15.16
CA GLU A 63 15.63 -11.56 15.76
C GLU A 63 14.25 -11.87 15.21
N ASP A 64 13.67 -10.97 14.45
CA ASP A 64 12.37 -11.19 13.85
C ASP A 64 12.52 -12.02 12.58
N THR A 65 11.46 -12.70 12.22
CA THR A 65 11.46 -13.53 11.03
C THR A 65 11.41 -12.65 9.77
N GLU A 66 11.91 -13.18 8.67
CA GLU A 66 11.79 -12.52 7.36
C GLU A 66 10.33 -12.20 7.01
N ASP A 67 9.42 -13.01 7.54
CA ASP A 67 7.99 -12.85 7.29
C ASP A 67 7.45 -11.51 7.74
N THR A 68 7.94 -10.97 8.85
CA THR A 68 7.48 -9.68 9.33
C THR A 68 7.87 -8.54 8.38
N LEU A 69 9.09 -8.58 7.85
CA LEU A 69 9.54 -7.54 6.90
C LEU A 69 8.75 -7.60 5.60
N ILE A 70 8.54 -8.78 5.06
CA ILE A 70 7.78 -8.92 3.81
C ILE A 70 6.29 -8.59 4.02
N ASP A 71 5.75 -8.91 5.19
CA ASP A 71 4.39 -8.53 5.53
C ASP A 71 4.23 -7.01 5.59
N ILE A 72 5.19 -6.32 6.21
CA ILE A 72 5.17 -4.85 6.25
C ILE A 72 5.22 -4.29 4.83
N ALA A 73 6.13 -4.79 4.00
CA ALA A 73 6.23 -4.34 2.61
C ALA A 73 4.93 -4.59 1.85
N GLY A 74 4.30 -5.74 2.07
CA GLY A 74 3.02 -6.06 1.46
C GLY A 74 1.90 -5.13 1.88
N TYR A 75 1.80 -4.83 3.17
CA TYR A 75 0.79 -3.88 3.65
C TYR A 75 1.02 -2.47 3.13
N ILE A 76 2.28 -2.06 2.96
CA ILE A 76 2.59 -0.76 2.35
C ILE A 76 2.08 -0.70 0.92
N ILE A 77 2.30 -1.74 0.12
CA ILE A 77 1.77 -1.80 -1.25
C ILE A 77 0.23 -1.71 -1.24
N LEU A 78 -0.42 -2.48 -0.37
CA LEU A 78 -1.88 -2.44 -0.25
C LEU A 78 -2.38 -1.07 0.19
N LEU A 79 -1.67 -0.41 1.09
CA LEU A 79 -2.02 0.95 1.52
C LEU A 79 -1.90 1.94 0.37
N MET A 80 -0.87 1.81 -0.46
CA MET A 80 -0.72 2.64 -1.66
C MET A 80 -1.90 2.47 -2.60
N ILE A 81 -2.34 1.23 -2.82
CA ILE A 81 -3.51 0.95 -3.65
C ILE A 81 -4.78 1.55 -3.04
N ALA A 82 -4.97 1.37 -1.74
CA ALA A 82 -6.13 1.91 -1.04
C ALA A 82 -6.21 3.43 -1.16
N LYS A 83 -5.07 4.10 -1.05
CA LYS A 83 -5.01 5.55 -1.20
C LYS A 83 -5.31 5.99 -2.62
N ASP A 84 -4.83 5.26 -3.61
CA ASP A 84 -5.15 5.55 -5.01
C ASP A 84 -6.65 5.39 -5.27
N GLU A 85 -7.26 4.36 -4.72
CA GLU A 85 -8.70 4.13 -4.86
C GLU A 85 -9.51 5.22 -4.17
N GLU A 86 -9.10 5.66 -2.99
CA GLU A 86 -9.74 6.78 -2.30
C GLU A 86 -9.69 8.06 -3.12
N SER A 87 -8.52 8.36 -3.70
CA SER A 87 -8.34 9.52 -4.56
C SER A 87 -9.21 9.44 -5.81
N ASN A 88 -9.31 8.27 -6.42
CA ASN A 88 -10.16 8.05 -7.59
C ASN A 88 -11.63 8.22 -7.24
N ASN A 89 -12.07 7.71 -6.10
CA ASN A 89 -13.44 7.85 -5.64
C ASN A 89 -13.79 9.31 -5.37
N ILE A 90 -12.89 10.06 -4.75
CA ILE A 90 -13.07 11.49 -4.51
C ILE A 90 -13.15 12.25 -5.83
N SER A 91 -12.28 11.94 -6.79
CA SER A 91 -12.27 12.55 -8.11
C SER A 91 -13.56 12.27 -8.87
N ARG A 92 -14.05 11.03 -8.81
CA ARG A 92 -15.33 10.67 -9.45
C ARG A 92 -16.51 11.42 -8.83
N HIS A 93 -16.50 11.52 -7.51
CA HIS A 93 -17.55 12.24 -6.81
C HIS A 93 -17.56 13.73 -7.19
N LYS A 94 -16.39 14.35 -7.22
CA LYS A 94 -16.25 15.76 -7.65
C LYS A 94 -16.62 15.94 -9.10
N ALA A 95 -16.20 15.05 -9.98
CA ALA A 95 -16.55 15.10 -11.40
C ALA A 95 -18.06 14.98 -11.60
N HIS A 96 -18.72 14.13 -10.82
CA HIS A 96 -20.16 13.97 -10.86
C HIS A 96 -20.89 15.25 -10.46
N GLN A 97 -20.31 16.01 -9.55
CA GLN A 97 -20.84 17.33 -9.16
C GLN A 97 -20.48 18.43 -10.15
N GLY A 98 -19.70 18.12 -11.18
CA GLY A 98 -19.44 19.03 -12.29
C GLY A 98 -18.40 20.09 -12.06
N ALA A 99 -17.64 20.05 -10.99
CA ALA A 99 -16.90 21.24 -10.59
C ALA A 99 -15.39 21.14 -10.58
N THR A 100 -14.72 20.01 -10.93
CA THR A 100 -13.32 19.99 -10.54
C THR A 100 -12.42 19.00 -11.26
N SER A 101 -12.63 18.79 -12.52
CA SER A 101 -11.70 17.98 -13.31
C SER A 101 -10.28 18.54 -13.35
N HIS A 102 -10.14 19.86 -13.19
CA HIS A 102 -8.83 20.52 -13.21
C HIS A 102 -7.94 20.15 -12.02
N THR A 103 -8.53 20.03 -10.84
CA THR A 103 -7.79 19.73 -9.63
C THR A 103 -7.16 18.36 -9.68
N SER A 104 -7.85 17.40 -10.27
CA SER A 104 -7.36 16.04 -10.41
C SER A 104 -6.11 15.98 -11.29
N GLY A 105 -6.09 16.70 -12.40
CA GLY A 105 -4.94 16.76 -13.29
C GLY A 105 -3.72 17.38 -12.64
N ASN A 106 -3.93 18.48 -11.93
CA ASN A 106 -2.82 19.14 -11.23
C ASN A 106 -2.21 18.26 -10.14
N ARG A 107 -3.05 17.54 -9.44
CA ARG A 107 -2.56 16.63 -8.40
C ARG A 107 -1.70 15.51 -8.99
N ALA A 108 -2.11 14.95 -10.11
CA ALA A 108 -1.36 13.91 -10.78
C ALA A 108 0.01 14.41 -11.25
N VAL A 109 0.06 15.62 -11.81
CA VAL A 109 1.32 16.23 -12.26
C VAL A 109 2.26 16.47 -11.07
N ALA A 110 1.75 17.00 -9.97
CA ALA A 110 2.55 17.23 -8.78
C ALA A 110 3.12 15.94 -8.23
N TYR A 111 2.34 14.88 -8.23
CA TYR A 111 2.79 13.57 -7.77
C TYR A 111 3.93 13.03 -8.63
N THR A 112 3.80 13.14 -9.94
CA THR A 112 4.82 12.67 -10.88
C THR A 112 6.14 13.44 -10.70
N THR A 113 6.06 14.75 -10.53
CA THR A 113 7.24 15.58 -10.31
C THR A 113 7.96 15.17 -9.05
N ARG A 114 7.22 14.88 -7.99
CA ARG A 114 7.81 14.45 -6.73
C ARG A 114 8.54 13.12 -6.87
N ALA A 115 7.96 12.18 -7.59
CA ALA A 115 8.59 10.88 -7.83
C ALA A 115 9.88 11.03 -8.63
N GLU A 116 9.90 11.93 -9.61
CA GLU A 116 11.10 12.21 -10.39
C GLU A 116 12.22 12.79 -9.51
N GLN A 117 11.87 13.68 -8.60
CA GLN A 117 12.86 14.26 -7.68
C GLN A 117 13.46 13.22 -6.75
N GLU A 118 12.66 12.26 -6.31
CA GLU A 118 13.16 11.18 -5.46
C GLU A 118 14.11 10.25 -6.18
N THR A 119 13.89 10.03 -7.48
CA THR A 119 14.77 9.17 -8.26
C THR A 119 16.09 9.82 -8.62
N ASP A 120 16.17 11.13 -8.64
CA ASP A 120 17.40 11.87 -8.94
C ASP A 120 18.33 11.96 -7.73
N THR A 121 17.86 11.68 -6.55
CA THR A 121 18.70 11.70 -5.34
C THR A 121 19.18 10.30 -4.99
#